data_f9cbe04875bd4a7aac525e70a4ebbd03
#
_entry.id   f9cbe04875bd4a7aac525e70a4ebbd03
#
_cell.length_a   1.000
_cell.length_b   1.000
_cell.length_c   1.000
_cell.angle_alpha   90.00
_cell.angle_beta   90.00
_cell.angle_gamma   90.00
#
_symmetry.space_group_name_H-M   'P 1'
#
loop_
_entity.id
_entity.type
_entity.pdbx_description
1 polymer ?
#
loop_
_entity_poly.entity_id
_entity_poly.type
_entity_poly.pdbx_seq_one_letter_code
_entity_poly.pdbx_strand_id
1 'polypeptide(L)'
;QTPDKFPNAWDLADPLPDAWSSKQLSDLLDQAETYRPTPVKCIPTGFRFMENGVEKSYVKDGEVYWDWICSHLEVCALSRSFIAEEWGQLLLVTDPDGNSHEWLMPMAMTSGDGTAYREQLLSLGLRIAPGPTARKYLGEYITSADPKERVRGVSRIGWHGKTFVLPDATYGNNAEERIIFQTKSIGDHAFRSSGSLEEWNKNIGRNCIGNSRLIFAVSTALAAPLLHIANEEGGGIHYVGESRSGKTTALKVAGSVWGGGGINGFLRTWRATSNGLESTAQAHCDT
;
A
#
# COMPACT_ATOMS: atom_id res chain seq x y z
N GLN A 1 19.18 0.35 8.22
CA GLN A 1 20.45 0.68 8.94
C GLN A 1 21.59 0.11 8.14
N THR A 2 22.56 0.95 7.79
CA THR A 2 23.82 0.48 7.18
C THR A 2 24.52 -0.46 8.17
N PRO A 3 24.99 -1.65 7.76
CA PRO A 3 25.74 -2.52 8.64
C PRO A 3 26.98 -1.80 9.20
N ASP A 4 27.43 -2.16 10.41
CA ASP A 4 28.58 -1.57 11.11
C ASP A 4 29.92 -1.57 10.32
N LYS A 5 29.93 -2.26 9.17
CA LYS A 5 31.09 -2.39 8.27
C LYS A 5 31.16 -1.33 7.17
N PHE A 6 30.15 -0.46 7.06
CA PHE A 6 30.14 0.63 6.09
C PHE A 6 30.59 1.95 6.74
N PRO A 7 31.28 2.82 6.00
CA PRO A 7 31.63 4.15 6.48
C PRO A 7 30.39 4.95 6.92
N ASN A 8 30.56 5.83 7.89
CA ASN A 8 29.50 6.73 8.33
C ASN A 8 29.01 7.57 7.14
N ALA A 9 27.68 7.66 6.95
CA ALA A 9 27.01 8.35 5.84
C ALA A 9 27.26 7.75 4.44
N TRP A 10 27.75 6.51 4.33
CA TRP A 10 27.84 5.81 3.05
C TRP A 10 26.44 5.52 2.49
N ASP A 11 26.26 5.74 1.19
CA ASP A 11 25.05 5.38 0.48
C ASP A 11 25.33 4.55 -0.79
N LEU A 12 24.28 4.09 -1.47
CA LEU A 12 24.42 3.23 -2.65
C LEU A 12 25.02 3.92 -3.88
N ALA A 13 25.16 5.24 -3.87
CA ALA A 13 25.81 6.01 -4.92
C ALA A 13 27.33 6.12 -4.69
N ASP A 14 27.79 5.83 -3.48
CA ASP A 14 29.20 5.84 -3.13
C ASP A 14 29.93 4.59 -3.66
N PRO A 15 31.25 4.67 -3.92
CA PRO A 15 32.06 3.50 -4.21
C PRO A 15 31.96 2.46 -3.12
N LEU A 16 31.87 1.17 -3.49
CA LEU A 16 31.85 0.09 -2.53
C LEU A 16 33.17 0.09 -1.69
N PRO A 17 33.08 -0.05 -0.36
CA PRO A 17 34.24 -0.22 0.46
C PRO A 17 35.06 -1.46 0.04
N ASP A 18 36.38 -1.40 0.14
CA ASP A 18 37.35 -2.46 -0.31
C ASP A 18 37.01 -3.86 0.22
N ALA A 19 36.31 -3.96 1.34
CA ALA A 19 35.93 -5.24 1.95
C ALA A 19 34.65 -5.85 1.34
N TRP A 20 33.99 -5.17 0.39
CA TRP A 20 32.69 -5.57 -0.16
C TRP A 20 32.74 -5.77 -1.67
N SER A 21 32.12 -6.85 -2.12
CA SER A 21 31.86 -7.11 -3.54
C SER A 21 30.42 -6.76 -3.89
N SER A 22 30.16 -6.44 -5.15
CA SER A 22 28.80 -6.20 -5.67
C SER A 22 27.85 -7.36 -5.38
N LYS A 23 28.35 -8.60 -5.35
CA LYS A 23 27.57 -9.80 -5.01
C LYS A 23 27.12 -9.78 -3.55
N GLN A 24 28.05 -9.47 -2.62
CA GLN A 24 27.72 -9.38 -1.20
C GLN A 24 26.72 -8.25 -0.90
N LEU A 25 26.82 -7.14 -1.63
CA LEU A 25 25.83 -6.06 -1.54
C LEU A 25 24.47 -6.51 -2.07
N SER A 26 24.42 -7.22 -3.21
CA SER A 26 23.18 -7.79 -3.74
C SER A 26 22.56 -8.78 -2.76
N ASP A 27 23.34 -9.71 -2.22
CA ASP A 27 22.87 -10.68 -1.23
C ASP A 27 22.33 -9.99 0.05
N LEU A 28 22.95 -8.88 0.47
CA LEU A 28 22.49 -8.07 1.60
C LEU A 28 21.16 -7.36 1.31
N LEU A 29 21.02 -6.81 0.09
CA LEU A 29 19.79 -6.14 -0.33
C LEU A 29 18.65 -7.13 -0.49
N ASP A 30 18.93 -8.34 -1.00
CA ASP A 30 17.94 -9.41 -1.13
C ASP A 30 17.47 -9.96 0.24
N GLN A 31 18.33 -9.86 1.27
CA GLN A 31 18.02 -10.22 2.65
C GLN A 31 17.43 -9.05 3.44
N ALA A 32 17.47 -7.84 2.91
CA ALA A 32 16.94 -6.66 3.59
C ALA A 32 15.43 -6.78 3.70
N GLU A 33 14.94 -6.99 4.89
CA GLU A 33 13.51 -6.82 5.18
C GLU A 33 13.13 -5.35 5.00
N THR A 34 11.98 -5.11 4.38
CA THR A 34 11.43 -3.75 4.29
C THR A 34 11.28 -3.20 5.71
N TYR A 35 12.11 -2.22 6.09
CA TYR A 35 11.99 -1.58 7.39
C TYR A 35 10.61 -0.93 7.49
N ARG A 36 9.73 -1.57 8.22
CA ARG A 36 8.48 -0.96 8.70
C ARG A 36 8.75 -0.52 10.12
N PRO A 37 8.88 0.79 10.42
CA PRO A 37 8.98 1.24 11.79
C PRO A 37 7.78 0.68 12.54
N THR A 38 8.05 -0.03 13.66
CA THR A 38 6.97 -0.51 14.53
C THR A 38 6.22 0.71 15.02
N PRO A 39 4.92 0.84 14.73
CA PRO A 39 4.15 2.00 15.17
C PRO A 39 4.26 2.13 16.69
N VAL A 40 4.54 3.33 17.17
CA VAL A 40 4.52 3.58 18.61
C VAL A 40 3.06 3.53 19.06
N LYS A 41 2.74 2.55 19.91
CA LYS A 41 1.37 2.40 20.44
C LYS A 41 0.92 3.63 21.17
N CYS A 42 -0.10 4.31 20.66
CA CYS A 42 -0.74 5.43 21.33
C CYS A 42 -1.95 4.92 22.09
N ILE A 43 -1.78 4.72 23.39
CA ILE A 43 -2.86 4.26 24.28
C ILE A 43 -3.42 5.45 25.05
N PRO A 44 -4.69 5.83 24.83
CA PRO A 44 -5.31 6.94 25.55
C PRO A 44 -5.45 6.67 27.06
N THR A 45 -5.52 7.74 27.84
CA THR A 45 -5.74 7.63 29.29
C THR A 45 -7.04 6.88 29.61
N GLY A 46 -6.97 5.97 30.57
CA GLY A 46 -8.10 5.12 30.97
C GLY A 46 -8.32 3.90 30.07
N PHE A 47 -7.42 3.64 29.13
CA PHE A 47 -7.37 2.43 28.34
C PHE A 47 -6.08 1.66 28.60
N ARG A 48 -6.08 0.38 28.32
CA ARG A 48 -4.87 -0.45 28.28
C ARG A 48 -4.93 -1.48 27.16
N PHE A 49 -3.77 -1.89 26.72
CA PHE A 49 -3.61 -2.90 25.70
C PHE A 49 -3.14 -4.19 26.38
N MET A 50 -3.90 -5.26 26.21
CA MET A 50 -3.64 -6.56 26.82
C MET A 50 -3.45 -7.60 25.71
N GLU A 51 -3.03 -8.82 26.08
CA GLU A 51 -2.81 -9.94 25.16
C GLU A 51 -4.08 -10.28 24.32
N ASN A 52 -5.26 -10.06 24.88
CA ASN A 52 -6.55 -10.32 24.21
C ASN A 52 -7.18 -9.09 23.55
N GLY A 53 -6.52 -7.91 23.60
CA GLY A 53 -6.97 -6.68 22.96
C GLY A 53 -7.02 -5.46 23.89
N VAL A 54 -7.99 -4.61 23.68
CA VAL A 54 -8.15 -3.28 24.35
C VAL A 54 -9.17 -3.37 25.46
N GLU A 55 -8.85 -2.80 26.62
CA GLU A 55 -9.73 -2.68 27.78
C GLU A 55 -9.87 -1.21 28.23
N LYS A 56 -11.03 -0.87 28.79
CA LYS A 56 -11.35 0.44 29.40
C LYS A 56 -11.51 0.30 30.89
N SER A 57 -10.89 1.22 31.65
CA SER A 57 -11.10 1.31 33.10
C SER A 57 -12.40 2.04 33.43
N TYR A 58 -13.07 1.60 34.48
CA TYR A 58 -14.14 2.32 35.15
C TYR A 58 -14.03 2.15 36.67
N VAL A 59 -14.59 3.09 37.39
CA VAL A 59 -14.59 3.05 38.86
C VAL A 59 -15.96 2.61 39.35
N LYS A 60 -15.98 1.63 40.25
CA LYS A 60 -17.18 1.18 40.96
C LYS A 60 -16.83 0.91 42.40
N ASP A 61 -17.60 1.46 43.32
CA ASP A 61 -17.43 1.33 44.78
C ASP A 61 -16.03 1.73 45.31
N GLY A 62 -15.38 2.67 44.60
CA GLY A 62 -14.02 3.16 44.92
C GLY A 62 -12.89 2.28 44.35
N GLU A 63 -13.19 1.19 43.72
CA GLU A 63 -12.23 0.29 43.07
C GLU A 63 -12.22 0.47 41.53
N VAL A 64 -11.07 0.21 40.89
CA VAL A 64 -10.89 0.29 39.45
C VAL A 64 -11.09 -1.07 38.81
N TYR A 65 -12.03 -1.15 37.91
CA TYR A 65 -12.33 -2.33 37.11
C TYR A 65 -11.97 -2.07 35.64
N TRP A 66 -11.86 -3.18 34.86
CA TRP A 66 -11.50 -3.12 33.46
C TRP A 66 -12.48 -3.96 32.63
N ASP A 67 -13.08 -3.33 31.64
CA ASP A 67 -13.97 -3.99 30.67
C ASP A 67 -13.24 -4.21 29.35
N TRP A 68 -13.28 -5.42 28.82
CA TRP A 68 -12.81 -5.71 27.49
C TRP A 68 -13.72 -5.06 26.43
N ILE A 69 -13.10 -4.38 25.45
CA ILE A 69 -13.81 -3.62 24.43
C ILE A 69 -13.74 -4.30 23.07
N CYS A 70 -12.53 -4.65 22.62
CA CYS A 70 -12.29 -5.26 21.33
C CYS A 70 -10.98 -6.06 21.33
N SER A 71 -10.80 -6.90 20.29
CA SER A 71 -9.53 -7.55 20.02
C SER A 71 -8.44 -6.52 19.62
N HIS A 72 -7.31 -6.96 19.10
CA HIS A 72 -6.17 -6.11 18.84
C HIS A 72 -6.48 -5.00 17.83
N LEU A 73 -6.50 -3.77 18.32
CA LEU A 73 -6.69 -2.54 17.56
C LEU A 73 -5.70 -1.48 18.06
N GLU A 74 -4.83 -1.01 17.19
CA GLU A 74 -3.86 0.04 17.49
C GLU A 74 -4.14 1.30 16.66
N VAL A 75 -4.02 2.48 17.29
CA VAL A 75 -4.07 3.77 16.59
C VAL A 75 -2.62 4.24 16.41
N CYS A 76 -2.12 4.15 15.15
CA CYS A 76 -0.70 4.24 14.86
C CYS A 76 -0.26 5.66 14.46
N ALA A 77 -1.09 6.36 13.67
CA ALA A 77 -0.75 7.68 13.14
C ALA A 77 -2.00 8.49 12.85
N LEU A 78 -1.86 9.82 12.72
CA LEU A 78 -2.85 10.66 12.05
C LEU A 78 -2.56 10.67 10.55
N SER A 79 -3.60 10.50 9.74
CA SER A 79 -3.51 10.55 8.29
C SER A 79 -4.12 11.82 7.71
N ARG A 80 -3.63 12.24 6.54
CA ARG A 80 -4.18 13.32 5.76
C ARG A 80 -3.81 13.16 4.27
N SER A 81 -4.52 13.88 3.40
CA SER A 81 -4.15 13.98 1.98
C SER A 81 -2.92 14.88 1.79
N PHE A 82 -2.39 14.98 0.56
CA PHE A 82 -1.27 15.87 0.24
C PHE A 82 -1.59 17.36 0.41
N ILE A 83 -2.85 17.75 0.27
CA ILE A 83 -3.32 19.13 0.48
C ILE A 83 -3.70 19.41 1.94
N ALA A 84 -3.32 18.53 2.87
CA ALA A 84 -3.59 18.62 4.31
C ALA A 84 -5.09 18.63 4.67
N GLU A 85 -5.90 18.00 3.85
CA GLU A 85 -7.33 17.74 4.07
C GLU A 85 -7.59 16.24 4.28
N GLU A 86 -8.85 15.84 4.38
CA GLU A 86 -9.26 14.43 4.54
C GLU A 86 -8.57 13.74 5.73
N TRP A 87 -8.57 14.42 6.87
CA TRP A 87 -7.96 13.89 8.07
C TRP A 87 -8.58 12.57 8.52
N GLY A 88 -7.73 11.68 8.99
CA GLY A 88 -8.10 10.35 9.46
C GLY A 88 -7.08 9.81 10.44
N GLN A 89 -7.22 8.54 10.75
CA GLN A 89 -6.32 7.79 11.63
C GLN A 89 -5.88 6.51 10.94
N LEU A 90 -4.60 6.19 11.04
CA LEU A 90 -4.07 4.88 10.66
C LEU A 90 -4.35 3.91 11.79
N LEU A 91 -5.22 2.96 11.53
CA LEU A 91 -5.57 1.86 12.42
C LEU A 91 -4.86 0.59 11.97
N LEU A 92 -4.33 -0.18 12.93
CA LEU A 92 -3.78 -1.51 12.71
C LEU A 92 -4.67 -2.52 13.44
N VAL A 93 -5.29 -3.40 12.68
CA VAL A 93 -6.18 -4.46 13.18
C VAL A 93 -5.48 -5.80 13.02
N THR A 94 -5.47 -6.61 14.08
CA THR A 94 -5.03 -8.01 13.97
C THR A 94 -6.27 -8.90 13.92
N ASP A 95 -6.40 -9.67 12.84
CA ASP A 95 -7.49 -10.61 12.64
C ASP A 95 -7.34 -11.89 13.51
N PRO A 96 -8.34 -12.77 13.54
CA PRO A 96 -8.27 -14.01 14.33
C PRO A 96 -7.19 -15.01 13.89
N ASP A 97 -6.70 -14.90 12.65
CA ASP A 97 -5.64 -15.73 12.08
C ASP A 97 -4.23 -15.15 12.35
N GLY A 98 -4.17 -13.98 13.01
CA GLY A 98 -2.92 -13.31 13.37
C GLY A 98 -2.36 -12.38 12.27
N ASN A 99 -3.10 -12.16 11.19
CA ASN A 99 -2.66 -11.23 10.16
C ASN A 99 -2.99 -9.78 10.55
N SER A 100 -2.09 -8.87 10.20
CA SER A 100 -2.25 -7.45 10.48
C SER A 100 -2.76 -6.70 9.26
N HIS A 101 -3.82 -5.92 9.45
CA HIS A 101 -4.47 -5.11 8.43
C HIS A 101 -4.37 -3.62 8.79
N GLU A 102 -3.80 -2.83 7.90
CA GLU A 102 -3.75 -1.38 8.03
C GLU A 102 -4.98 -0.75 7.36
N TRP A 103 -5.57 0.22 8.03
CA TRP A 103 -6.69 0.97 7.49
C TRP A 103 -6.60 2.46 7.87
N LEU A 104 -6.63 3.31 6.85
CA LEU A 104 -6.79 4.76 7.04
C LEU A 104 -8.27 5.07 7.24
N MET A 105 -8.69 5.15 8.49
CA MET A 105 -10.07 5.49 8.84
C MET A 105 -10.30 6.99 8.69
N PRO A 106 -11.19 7.45 7.80
CA PRO A 106 -11.55 8.86 7.72
C PRO A 106 -12.18 9.35 9.03
N MET A 107 -11.70 10.47 9.56
CA MET A 107 -12.24 11.04 10.80
C MET A 107 -13.72 11.44 10.67
N ALA A 108 -14.17 11.76 9.45
CA ALA A 108 -15.58 12.02 9.15
C ALA A 108 -16.51 10.86 9.52
N MET A 109 -16.02 9.61 9.58
CA MET A 109 -16.82 8.45 10.00
C MET A 109 -17.17 8.48 11.50
N THR A 110 -16.54 9.34 12.29
CA THR A 110 -16.86 9.52 13.71
C THR A 110 -18.00 10.51 13.95
N SER A 111 -18.46 11.24 12.93
CA SER A 111 -19.53 12.26 13.04
C SER A 111 -20.93 11.67 13.24
N GLY A 112 -21.13 10.38 12.93
CA GLY A 112 -22.39 9.67 13.06
C GLY A 112 -22.44 8.78 14.31
N ASP A 113 -23.31 7.76 14.24
CA ASP A 113 -23.44 6.74 15.29
C ASP A 113 -22.27 5.72 15.32
N GLY A 114 -21.31 5.86 14.40
CA GLY A 114 -20.14 5.03 14.25
C GLY A 114 -20.39 3.67 13.59
N THR A 115 -21.55 3.43 13.01
CA THR A 115 -21.87 2.16 12.32
C THR A 115 -20.89 1.92 11.17
N ALA A 116 -20.62 2.93 10.36
CA ALA A 116 -19.78 2.81 9.17
C ALA A 116 -18.34 2.33 9.49
N TYR A 117 -17.68 2.93 10.47
CA TYR A 117 -16.32 2.48 10.82
C TYR A 117 -16.32 1.13 11.53
N ARG A 118 -17.36 0.80 12.32
CA ARG A 118 -17.46 -0.51 12.96
C ARG A 118 -17.67 -1.64 11.95
N GLU A 119 -18.50 -1.44 10.94
CA GLU A 119 -18.69 -2.40 9.84
C GLU A 119 -17.36 -2.69 9.15
N GLN A 120 -16.56 -1.66 8.86
CA GLN A 120 -15.25 -1.84 8.27
C GLN A 120 -14.28 -2.56 9.19
N LEU A 121 -14.23 -2.23 10.48
CA LEU A 121 -13.39 -2.92 11.46
C LEU A 121 -13.77 -4.41 11.61
N LEU A 122 -15.07 -4.71 11.64
CA LEU A 122 -15.56 -6.09 11.66
C LEU A 122 -15.17 -6.86 10.39
N SER A 123 -15.21 -6.20 9.22
CA SER A 123 -14.79 -6.82 7.95
C SER A 123 -13.29 -7.12 7.91
N LEU A 124 -12.46 -6.37 8.67
CA LEU A 124 -11.04 -6.62 8.87
C LEU A 124 -10.74 -7.65 9.96
N GLY A 125 -11.77 -8.29 10.52
CA GLY A 125 -11.62 -9.33 11.54
C GLY A 125 -11.57 -8.83 12.99
N LEU A 126 -11.78 -7.54 13.26
CA LEU A 126 -11.85 -7.05 14.64
C LEU A 126 -13.06 -7.67 15.37
N ARG A 127 -12.85 -8.19 16.57
CA ARG A 127 -13.93 -8.61 17.46
C ARG A 127 -14.25 -7.49 18.44
N ILE A 128 -15.53 -7.11 18.54
CA ILE A 128 -16.01 -6.04 19.42
C ILE A 128 -16.91 -6.67 20.47
N ALA A 129 -16.76 -6.25 21.74
CA ALA A 129 -17.63 -6.70 22.82
C ALA A 129 -19.10 -6.32 22.56
N PRO A 130 -20.05 -7.17 22.95
CA PRO A 130 -21.47 -6.90 22.73
C PRO A 130 -21.96 -5.72 23.57
N GLY A 131 -22.95 -5.01 23.05
CA GLY A 131 -23.67 -3.97 23.80
C GLY A 131 -23.25 -2.54 23.45
N PRO A 132 -24.05 -1.55 23.90
CA PRO A 132 -23.87 -0.15 23.56
C PRO A 132 -22.65 0.48 24.27
N THR A 133 -22.31 0.02 25.45
CA THR A 133 -21.19 0.52 26.23
C THR A 133 -19.86 0.25 25.55
N ALA A 134 -19.63 -0.95 25.06
CA ALA A 134 -18.41 -1.30 24.33
C ALA A 134 -18.29 -0.51 23.03
N ARG A 135 -19.39 -0.28 22.31
CA ARG A 135 -19.41 0.55 21.10
C ARG A 135 -19.03 2.01 21.40
N LYS A 136 -19.53 2.55 22.50
CA LYS A 136 -19.16 3.89 22.99
C LYS A 136 -17.67 3.94 23.33
N TYR A 137 -17.17 2.97 24.07
CA TYR A 137 -15.75 2.93 24.49
C TYR A 137 -14.80 2.73 23.31
N LEU A 138 -15.20 1.95 22.29
CA LEU A 138 -14.44 1.83 21.06
C LEU A 138 -14.29 3.18 20.32
N GLY A 139 -15.39 3.91 20.20
CA GLY A 139 -15.36 5.27 19.65
C GLY A 139 -14.49 6.23 20.47
N GLU A 140 -14.60 6.18 21.78
CA GLU A 140 -13.77 6.97 22.69
C GLU A 140 -12.29 6.61 22.57
N TYR A 141 -11.94 5.33 22.49
CA TYR A 141 -10.58 4.85 22.28
C TYR A 141 -9.96 5.44 21.00
N ILE A 142 -10.67 5.30 19.88
CA ILE A 142 -10.19 5.80 18.58
C ILE A 142 -10.06 7.33 18.62
N THR A 143 -11.09 8.06 19.08
CA THR A 143 -11.11 9.52 18.98
C THR A 143 -10.23 10.23 20.00
N SER A 144 -9.93 9.60 21.14
CA SER A 144 -9.03 10.17 22.16
C SER A 144 -7.56 9.82 21.98
N ALA A 145 -7.24 8.95 21.02
CA ALA A 145 -5.85 8.66 20.67
C ALA A 145 -5.22 9.85 19.93
N ASP A 146 -4.06 10.29 20.39
CA ASP A 146 -3.28 11.38 19.76
C ASP A 146 -1.87 10.89 19.40
N PRO A 147 -1.72 10.08 18.35
CA PRO A 147 -0.43 9.62 17.88
C PRO A 147 0.39 10.77 17.31
N LYS A 148 1.69 10.79 17.59
CA LYS A 148 2.62 11.81 17.08
C LYS A 148 2.96 11.60 15.61
N GLU A 149 2.93 10.35 15.18
CA GLU A 149 3.24 9.95 13.79
C GLU A 149 2.22 10.53 12.82
N ARG A 150 2.70 10.84 11.61
CA ARG A 150 1.90 11.35 10.49
C ARG A 150 2.12 10.48 9.27
N VAL A 151 1.02 10.24 8.54
CA VAL A 151 1.05 9.51 7.27
C VAL A 151 0.24 10.25 6.22
N ARG A 152 0.59 10.04 4.95
CA ARG A 152 -0.16 10.55 3.80
C ARG A 152 -1.03 9.45 3.22
N GLY A 153 -2.32 9.68 3.15
CA GLY A 153 -3.25 8.80 2.44
C GLY A 153 -3.37 9.21 0.98
N VAL A 154 -3.29 8.24 0.07
CA VAL A 154 -3.51 8.45 -1.36
C VAL A 154 -4.49 7.42 -1.90
N SER A 155 -5.38 7.85 -2.81
CA SER A 155 -6.36 6.99 -3.48
C SER A 155 -5.97 6.67 -4.93
N ARG A 156 -4.84 7.18 -5.40
CA ARG A 156 -4.33 7.03 -6.76
C ARG A 156 -2.95 6.37 -6.71
N ILE A 157 -2.73 5.42 -7.62
CA ILE A 157 -1.42 4.82 -7.88
C ILE A 157 -0.60 5.79 -8.76
N GLY A 158 0.72 5.71 -8.70
CA GLY A 158 1.61 6.53 -9.50
C GLY A 158 2.37 7.58 -8.68
N TRP A 159 2.80 8.64 -9.32
CA TRP A 159 3.63 9.66 -8.70
C TRP A 159 2.86 10.61 -7.77
N HIS A 160 3.42 10.77 -6.58
CA HIS A 160 3.02 11.74 -5.57
C HIS A 160 4.28 12.53 -5.13
N GLY A 161 4.53 13.64 -5.81
CA GLY A 161 5.78 14.37 -5.66
C GLY A 161 6.98 13.54 -6.13
N LYS A 162 7.89 13.19 -5.23
CA LYS A 162 9.08 12.36 -5.51
C LYS A 162 8.91 10.88 -5.15
N THR A 163 7.70 10.46 -4.80
CA THR A 163 7.41 9.09 -4.39
C THR A 163 6.45 8.45 -5.38
N PHE A 164 6.81 7.27 -5.88
CA PHE A 164 5.96 6.44 -6.72
C PHE A 164 5.23 5.41 -5.86
N VAL A 165 3.91 5.43 -5.90
CA VAL A 165 3.05 4.61 -5.04
C VAL A 165 2.43 3.49 -5.85
N LEU A 166 2.63 2.26 -5.41
CA LEU A 166 1.93 1.05 -5.83
C LEU A 166 1.07 0.53 -4.68
N PRO A 167 0.12 -0.39 -4.94
CA PRO A 167 -0.75 -0.91 -3.89
C PRO A 167 -0.01 -1.51 -2.69
N ASP A 168 1.06 -2.25 -2.97
CA ASP A 168 1.80 -3.02 -1.95
C ASP A 168 3.16 -2.41 -1.61
N ALA A 169 3.58 -1.36 -2.31
CA ALA A 169 4.91 -0.77 -2.13
C ALA A 169 4.97 0.70 -2.53
N THR A 170 5.88 1.44 -1.92
CA THR A 170 6.20 2.82 -2.29
C THR A 170 7.69 2.93 -2.60
N TYR A 171 8.03 3.67 -3.66
CA TYR A 171 9.40 3.86 -4.13
C TYR A 171 9.74 5.35 -4.18
N GLY A 172 10.96 5.69 -3.81
CA GLY A 172 11.46 7.06 -3.80
C GLY A 172 11.71 7.59 -2.39
N ASN A 173 12.27 8.79 -2.32
CA ASN A 173 12.67 9.40 -1.06
C ASN A 173 11.56 10.33 -0.55
N ASN A 174 10.77 9.87 0.40
CA ASN A 174 9.88 10.70 1.18
C ASN A 174 10.28 10.61 2.64
N ALA A 175 11.32 11.37 3.00
CA ALA A 175 11.97 11.31 4.31
C ALA A 175 11.08 11.81 5.48
N GLU A 176 9.97 12.48 5.20
CA GLU A 176 9.19 13.14 6.25
C GLU A 176 7.96 12.34 6.70
N GLU A 177 7.23 11.71 5.78
CA GLU A 177 5.99 11.01 6.13
C GLU A 177 5.79 9.76 5.25
N ARG A 178 5.33 8.68 5.83
CA ARG A 178 4.95 7.46 5.10
C ARG A 178 3.73 7.74 4.23
N ILE A 179 3.76 7.26 2.97
CA ILE A 179 2.60 7.32 2.06
C ILE A 179 1.94 5.94 2.05
N ILE A 180 0.63 5.91 2.19
CA ILE A 180 -0.18 4.70 2.20
C ILE A 180 -1.24 4.81 1.11
N PHE A 181 -1.26 3.84 0.20
CA PHE A 181 -2.33 3.71 -0.78
C PHE A 181 -3.56 3.08 -0.12
N GLN A 182 -4.69 3.73 -0.27
CA GLN A 182 -5.98 3.18 0.12
C GLN A 182 -7.07 3.62 -0.85
N THR A 183 -7.79 2.67 -1.40
CA THR A 183 -8.97 2.91 -2.22
C THR A 183 -10.23 2.40 -1.54
N LYS A 184 -11.38 2.97 -1.89
CA LYS A 184 -12.70 2.51 -1.40
C LYS A 184 -13.09 1.15 -1.97
N SER A 185 -12.51 0.77 -3.12
CA SER A 185 -12.77 -0.50 -3.80
C SER A 185 -11.53 -1.38 -3.73
N ILE A 186 -11.51 -2.36 -2.83
CA ILE A 186 -10.50 -3.41 -2.79
C ILE A 186 -10.74 -4.30 -4.02
N GLY A 187 -9.97 -4.15 -5.09
CA GLY A 187 -10.04 -5.03 -6.25
C GLY A 187 -9.93 -4.38 -7.63
N ASP A 188 -9.95 -3.07 -7.73
CA ASP A 188 -9.96 -2.40 -9.04
C ASP A 188 -8.59 -2.24 -9.70
N HIS A 189 -7.50 -2.53 -8.99
CA HIS A 189 -6.16 -2.53 -9.58
C HIS A 189 -5.71 -3.93 -9.99
N ALA A 190 -4.92 -4.00 -11.06
CA ALA A 190 -4.37 -5.24 -11.58
C ALA A 190 -2.88 -5.44 -11.27
N PHE A 191 -2.29 -4.58 -10.45
CA PHE A 191 -0.91 -4.71 -10.00
C PHE A 191 -0.75 -5.93 -9.13
N ARG A 192 0.14 -6.83 -9.54
CA ARG A 192 0.45 -8.06 -8.79
C ARG A 192 1.87 -8.50 -9.09
N SER A 193 2.60 -8.90 -8.06
CA SER A 193 3.87 -9.58 -8.21
C SER A 193 3.65 -11.09 -8.12
N SER A 194 4.24 -11.87 -9.03
CA SER A 194 4.19 -13.32 -9.02
C SER A 194 5.44 -13.91 -9.66
N GLY A 195 6.05 -14.90 -9.01
CA GLY A 195 7.33 -15.46 -9.43
C GLY A 195 8.51 -14.51 -9.19
N SER A 196 9.58 -14.71 -9.92
CA SER A 196 10.81 -13.92 -9.81
C SER A 196 11.15 -13.19 -11.12
N LEU A 197 11.98 -12.14 -11.02
CA LEU A 197 12.51 -11.44 -12.20
C LEU A 197 13.30 -12.39 -13.11
N GLU A 198 14.00 -13.37 -12.53
CA GLU A 198 14.74 -14.37 -13.31
C GLU A 198 13.80 -15.25 -14.13
N GLU A 199 12.69 -15.71 -13.54
CA GLU A 199 11.67 -16.48 -14.24
C GLU A 199 10.97 -15.65 -15.32
N TRP A 200 10.66 -14.39 -15.06
CA TRP A 200 10.11 -13.48 -16.06
C TRP A 200 11.09 -13.31 -17.23
N ASN A 201 12.36 -13.05 -16.96
CA ASN A 201 13.41 -12.94 -17.97
C ASN A 201 13.57 -14.21 -18.78
N LYS A 202 13.53 -15.37 -18.14
CA LYS A 202 13.66 -16.68 -18.82
C LYS A 202 12.46 -17.00 -19.71
N ASN A 203 11.25 -16.71 -19.25
CA ASN A 203 10.01 -17.16 -19.91
C ASN A 203 9.42 -16.10 -20.85
N ILE A 204 9.66 -14.82 -20.61
CA ILE A 204 9.12 -13.69 -21.37
C ILE A 204 10.23 -12.86 -22.01
N GLY A 205 11.15 -12.31 -21.21
CA GLY A 205 12.17 -11.37 -21.67
C GLY A 205 13.02 -11.93 -22.81
N ARG A 206 13.52 -13.15 -22.69
CA ARG A 206 14.31 -13.80 -23.75
C ARG A 206 13.54 -13.99 -25.05
N ASN A 207 12.24 -14.23 -24.98
CA ASN A 207 11.40 -14.38 -26.16
C ASN A 207 11.11 -13.05 -26.87
N CYS A 208 11.39 -11.94 -26.24
CA CYS A 208 11.31 -10.60 -26.86
C CYS A 208 12.55 -10.29 -27.70
N ILE A 209 13.70 -10.93 -27.45
CA ILE A 209 14.95 -10.68 -28.16
C ILE A 209 14.77 -10.99 -29.66
N GLY A 210 15.14 -10.05 -30.52
CA GLY A 210 14.97 -10.14 -31.96
C GLY A 210 13.55 -9.84 -32.47
N ASN A 211 12.59 -9.59 -31.57
CA ASN A 211 11.24 -9.18 -31.93
C ASN A 211 10.98 -7.71 -31.51
N SER A 212 11.17 -6.79 -32.46
CA SER A 212 11.06 -5.35 -32.19
C SER A 212 9.69 -4.94 -31.64
N ARG A 213 8.60 -5.62 -32.01
CA ARG A 213 7.26 -5.29 -31.52
C ARG A 213 7.07 -5.70 -30.06
N LEU A 214 7.63 -6.83 -29.63
CA LEU A 214 7.58 -7.27 -28.24
C LEU A 214 8.51 -6.42 -27.36
N ILE A 215 9.72 -6.09 -27.85
CA ILE A 215 10.62 -5.15 -27.17
C ILE A 215 9.91 -3.81 -26.99
N PHE A 216 9.29 -3.28 -28.05
CA PHE A 216 8.55 -2.03 -28.00
C PHE A 216 7.39 -2.08 -26.99
N ALA A 217 6.63 -3.18 -26.93
CA ALA A 217 5.55 -3.37 -25.97
C ALA A 217 6.04 -3.32 -24.50
N VAL A 218 7.15 -4.02 -24.19
CA VAL A 218 7.76 -3.97 -22.85
C VAL A 218 8.29 -2.58 -22.53
N SER A 219 9.01 -1.97 -23.50
CA SER A 219 9.58 -0.63 -23.31
C SER A 219 8.49 0.42 -23.07
N THR A 220 7.36 0.33 -23.76
CA THR A 220 6.22 1.23 -23.55
C THR A 220 5.64 1.10 -22.14
N ALA A 221 5.47 -0.15 -21.66
CA ALA A 221 4.97 -0.41 -20.33
C ALA A 221 5.92 0.12 -19.23
N LEU A 222 7.23 0.04 -19.44
CA LEU A 222 8.23 0.57 -18.50
C LEU A 222 8.44 2.07 -18.62
N ALA A 223 8.12 2.68 -19.77
CA ALA A 223 8.28 4.12 -20.00
C ALA A 223 7.21 4.96 -19.29
N ALA A 224 6.02 4.42 -19.06
CA ALA A 224 4.90 5.18 -18.50
C ALA A 224 5.27 5.94 -17.21
N PRO A 225 5.84 5.32 -16.15
CA PRO A 225 6.23 6.06 -14.96
C PRO A 225 7.37 7.06 -15.18
N LEU A 226 8.14 6.93 -16.27
CA LEU A 226 9.24 7.83 -16.58
C LEU A 226 8.76 9.14 -17.23
N LEU A 227 7.57 9.16 -17.84
CA LEU A 227 7.01 10.36 -18.48
C LEU A 227 6.86 11.51 -17.48
N HIS A 228 6.39 11.21 -16.27
CA HIS A 228 6.28 12.20 -15.20
C HIS A 228 7.66 12.81 -14.84
N ILE A 229 8.69 11.99 -14.74
CA ILE A 229 10.05 12.43 -14.41
C ILE A 229 10.65 13.27 -15.57
N ALA A 230 10.36 12.84 -16.80
CA ALA A 230 10.81 13.54 -18.01
C ALA A 230 10.01 14.83 -18.31
N ASN A 231 8.92 15.07 -17.57
CA ASN A 231 7.95 16.14 -17.81
C ASN A 231 7.38 16.07 -19.24
N GLU A 232 7.06 14.85 -19.70
CA GLU A 232 6.47 14.56 -21.00
C GLU A 232 4.99 14.20 -20.87
N GLU A 233 4.22 14.49 -21.90
CA GLU A 233 2.81 14.15 -21.94
C GLU A 233 2.60 12.64 -22.15
N GLY A 234 1.56 12.10 -21.50
CA GLY A 234 1.12 10.72 -21.70
C GLY A 234 0.54 10.50 -23.08
N GLY A 235 0.56 9.24 -23.52
CA GLY A 235 0.02 8.85 -24.81
C GLY A 235 -0.41 7.39 -24.85
N GLY A 236 -1.00 6.98 -25.98
CA GLY A 236 -1.43 5.60 -26.22
C GLY A 236 -0.81 5.03 -27.47
N ILE A 237 -0.49 3.73 -27.45
CA ILE A 237 0.01 3.01 -28.60
C ILE A 237 -1.09 2.10 -29.13
N HIS A 238 -1.42 2.24 -30.42
CA HIS A 238 -2.41 1.41 -31.09
C HIS A 238 -1.75 0.42 -32.05
N TYR A 239 -1.86 -0.87 -31.74
CA TYR A 239 -1.40 -1.93 -32.64
C TYR A 239 -2.46 -2.24 -33.70
N VAL A 240 -2.13 -1.96 -34.97
CA VAL A 240 -2.99 -2.24 -36.11
C VAL A 240 -2.40 -3.41 -36.93
N GLY A 241 -3.26 -4.25 -37.47
CA GLY A 241 -2.86 -5.39 -38.31
C GLY A 241 -3.98 -6.42 -38.43
N GLU A 242 -3.76 -7.41 -39.29
CA GLU A 242 -4.70 -8.49 -39.55
C GLU A 242 -4.97 -9.37 -38.32
N SER A 243 -6.00 -10.19 -38.39
CA SER A 243 -6.29 -11.18 -37.32
C SER A 243 -5.07 -12.12 -37.18
N ARG A 244 -4.80 -12.56 -35.93
CA ARG A 244 -3.68 -13.47 -35.59
C ARG A 244 -2.27 -12.90 -35.82
N SER A 245 -2.09 -11.60 -36.01
CA SER A 245 -0.78 -10.94 -36.17
C SER A 245 -0.01 -10.69 -34.88
N GLY A 246 -0.46 -11.22 -33.72
CA GLY A 246 0.24 -11.12 -32.43
C GLY A 246 -0.09 -9.87 -31.60
N LYS A 247 -1.06 -9.03 -32.00
CA LYS A 247 -1.44 -7.81 -31.26
C LYS A 247 -1.76 -8.07 -29.79
N THR A 248 -2.64 -9.05 -29.53
CA THR A 248 -3.02 -9.44 -28.17
C THR A 248 -1.84 -10.02 -27.39
N THR A 249 -0.92 -10.72 -28.07
CA THR A 249 0.32 -11.21 -27.44
C THR A 249 1.20 -10.05 -27.01
N ALA A 250 1.37 -9.01 -27.82
CA ALA A 250 2.13 -7.82 -27.46
C ALA A 250 1.52 -7.12 -26.23
N LEU A 251 0.18 -6.97 -26.19
CA LEU A 251 -0.51 -6.42 -25.01
C LEU A 251 -0.32 -7.27 -23.76
N LYS A 252 -0.38 -8.62 -23.89
CA LYS A 252 -0.15 -9.52 -22.75
C LYS A 252 1.28 -9.43 -22.22
N VAL A 253 2.25 -9.29 -23.11
CA VAL A 253 3.67 -9.13 -22.74
C VAL A 253 3.86 -7.77 -22.04
N ALA A 254 3.29 -6.68 -22.54
CA ALA A 254 3.29 -5.39 -21.87
C ALA A 254 2.65 -5.47 -20.46
N GLY A 255 1.45 -6.05 -20.36
CA GLY A 255 0.75 -6.19 -19.08
C GLY A 255 1.48 -7.08 -18.06
N SER A 256 2.35 -8.00 -18.52
CA SER A 256 3.14 -8.86 -17.63
C SER A 256 4.18 -8.09 -16.80
N VAL A 257 4.50 -6.88 -17.18
CA VAL A 257 5.43 -6.00 -16.43
C VAL A 257 4.82 -5.54 -15.09
N TRP A 258 3.49 -5.34 -15.08
CA TRP A 258 2.80 -4.74 -13.94
C TRP A 258 1.88 -5.68 -13.16
N GLY A 259 1.37 -6.74 -13.78
CA GLY A 259 0.42 -7.58 -13.05
C GLY A 259 -0.09 -8.80 -13.80
N GLY A 260 0.58 -9.13 -14.87
CA GLY A 260 0.25 -10.30 -15.69
C GLY A 260 -0.60 -10.00 -16.91
N GLY A 261 -0.38 -10.80 -17.95
CA GLY A 261 -1.04 -10.67 -19.26
C GLY A 261 -2.32 -11.50 -19.42
N GLY A 262 -2.84 -12.10 -18.35
CA GLY A 262 -4.07 -12.90 -18.37
C GLY A 262 -5.35 -12.06 -18.40
N ILE A 263 -6.49 -12.75 -18.54
CA ILE A 263 -7.83 -12.09 -18.54
C ILE A 263 -8.15 -11.38 -17.22
N ASN A 264 -7.61 -11.88 -16.11
CA ASN A 264 -7.72 -11.28 -14.78
C ASN A 264 -6.48 -10.44 -14.41
N GLY A 265 -5.61 -10.17 -15.38
CA GLY A 265 -4.40 -9.39 -15.21
C GLY A 265 -4.58 -7.91 -15.56
N PHE A 266 -3.49 -7.32 -16.05
CA PHE A 266 -3.41 -5.88 -16.37
C PHE A 266 -4.21 -5.46 -17.62
N LEU A 267 -4.62 -6.41 -18.48
CA LEU A 267 -5.39 -6.10 -19.68
C LEU A 267 -6.81 -5.66 -19.35
N ARG A 268 -7.22 -4.54 -19.93
CA ARG A 268 -8.59 -4.03 -19.87
C ARG A 268 -9.20 -3.98 -21.27
N THR A 269 -10.51 -3.92 -21.35
CA THR A 269 -11.22 -3.76 -22.62
C THR A 269 -11.90 -2.40 -22.66
N TRP A 270 -12.02 -1.81 -23.85
CA TRP A 270 -12.76 -0.57 -24.06
C TRP A 270 -14.29 -0.73 -23.87
N ARG A 271 -14.78 -1.96 -23.74
CA ARG A 271 -16.18 -2.25 -23.42
C ARG A 271 -16.40 -2.15 -21.92
N ALA A 272 -16.34 -0.94 -21.41
CA ALA A 272 -16.62 -0.61 -20.01
C ALA A 272 -17.61 0.56 -19.96
N THR A 273 -18.30 0.71 -18.83
CA THR A 273 -19.10 1.91 -18.56
C THR A 273 -18.17 3.11 -18.34
N SER A 274 -18.69 4.32 -18.47
CA SER A 274 -17.92 5.54 -18.19
C SER A 274 -17.27 5.52 -16.80
N ASN A 275 -18.04 5.10 -15.78
CA ASN A 275 -17.52 4.97 -14.40
C ASN A 275 -16.41 3.90 -14.30
N GLY A 276 -16.54 2.80 -15.05
CA GLY A 276 -15.50 1.75 -15.09
C GLY A 276 -14.21 2.23 -15.76
N LEU A 277 -14.30 3.07 -16.78
CA LEU A 277 -13.11 3.69 -17.40
C LEU A 277 -12.46 4.71 -16.47
N GLU A 278 -13.25 5.51 -15.77
CA GLU A 278 -12.77 6.47 -14.78
C GLU A 278 -12.03 5.78 -13.63
N SER A 279 -12.62 4.72 -13.06
CA SER A 279 -11.97 3.91 -12.02
C SER A 279 -10.66 3.29 -12.52
N THR A 280 -10.64 2.81 -13.78
CA THR A 280 -9.42 2.26 -14.37
C THR A 280 -8.35 3.34 -14.52
N ALA A 281 -8.70 4.54 -14.98
CA ALA A 281 -7.77 5.65 -15.13
C ALA A 281 -7.18 6.09 -13.77
N GLN A 282 -7.99 6.14 -12.72
CA GLN A 282 -7.53 6.44 -11.36
C GLN A 282 -6.58 5.38 -10.81
N ALA A 283 -6.91 4.09 -11.03
CA ALA A 283 -6.13 2.96 -10.53
C ALA A 283 -4.81 2.74 -11.29
N HIS A 284 -4.70 3.24 -12.53
CA HIS A 284 -3.57 3.01 -13.42
C HIS A 284 -2.93 4.32 -13.92
N CYS A 285 -2.96 5.36 -13.11
CA CYS A 285 -2.29 6.62 -13.38
C CYS A 285 -0.76 6.40 -13.38
N ASP A 286 -0.07 6.96 -14.35
CA ASP A 286 1.38 6.84 -14.53
C ASP A 286 1.89 5.41 -14.81
N THR A 287 1.02 4.49 -15.30
CA THR A 287 1.42 3.11 -15.62
C THR A 287 0.78 2.59 -16.91
#